data_594b5bd5cf6d340ad6987b373ae66be0
#
_entry.id   594b5bd5cf6d340ad6987b373ae66be0
#
_cell.length_a   1.000
_cell.length_b   1.000
_cell.length_c   1.000
_cell.angle_alpha   90.00
_cell.angle_beta   90.00
_cell.angle_gamma   90.00
#
_symmetry.space_group_name_H-M   'P 1'
#
loop_
_entity.id
_entity.type
_entity.pdbx_description
1 polymer ?
#
loop_
_entity_poly.entity_id
_entity_poly.type
_entity_poly.pdbx_seq_one_letter_code
_entity_poly.pdbx_strand_id
1 'polypeptide(L)'
;MELAEGFVKGMNYEQFVNDAKTNHAVIRCIEIMGEAAKHVPEDFREKYPEIPWKDIAGMRDKIIHLYFKVSLEKVWLVLKEDIPGLKPRIQKMLGDMEN
;
A
#
# COMPACT_ATOMS: atom_id res chain seq x y z
N MET A 1 -1.37 -2.81 -5.75
CA MET A 1 0.06 -2.48 -5.65
C MET A 1 0.68 -2.09 -6.97
N GLU A 2 0.50 -2.90 -7.99
CA GLU A 2 1.06 -2.58 -9.33
C GLU A 2 0.47 -1.31 -9.90
N LEU A 3 -0.82 -1.06 -9.68
CA LEU A 3 -1.48 0.14 -10.14
C LEU A 3 -0.86 1.39 -9.53
N ALA A 4 -0.65 1.38 -8.21
CA ALA A 4 -0.03 2.50 -7.52
C ALA A 4 1.40 2.75 -7.99
N GLU A 5 2.19 1.70 -8.15
CA GLU A 5 3.55 1.79 -8.67
C GLU A 5 3.56 2.32 -10.11
N GLY A 6 2.58 1.88 -10.92
CA GLY A 6 2.45 2.34 -12.30
C GLY A 6 2.17 3.84 -12.42
N PHE A 7 1.38 4.39 -11.52
CA PHE A 7 1.07 5.82 -11.52
C PHE A 7 2.30 6.71 -11.34
N VAL A 8 3.31 6.21 -10.60
CA VAL A 8 4.51 6.99 -10.29
C VAL A 8 5.73 6.57 -11.10
N LYS A 9 5.57 5.69 -12.06
CA LYS A 9 6.67 5.21 -12.88
C LYS A 9 7.36 6.37 -13.58
N GLY A 10 8.66 6.48 -13.36
CA GLY A 10 9.46 7.56 -13.95
C GLY A 10 9.38 8.89 -13.21
N MET A 11 8.62 8.98 -12.11
CA MET A 11 8.53 10.19 -11.30
C MET A 11 9.55 10.23 -10.19
N ASN A 12 10.06 11.44 -9.87
CA ASN A 12 10.75 11.69 -8.62
C ASN A 12 9.76 12.23 -7.58
N TYR A 13 10.23 12.41 -6.35
CA TYR A 13 9.37 12.90 -5.26
C TYR A 13 8.75 14.27 -5.56
N GLU A 14 9.55 15.19 -6.09
CA GLU A 14 9.07 16.53 -6.41
C GLU A 14 7.94 16.51 -7.44
N GLN A 15 8.09 15.72 -8.49
CA GLN A 15 7.05 15.54 -9.51
C GLN A 15 5.79 14.93 -8.91
N PHE A 16 5.94 13.96 -8.02
CA PHE A 16 4.83 13.32 -7.34
C PHE A 16 4.04 14.34 -6.49
N VAL A 17 4.73 15.15 -5.71
CA VAL A 17 4.09 16.16 -4.84
C VAL A 17 3.31 17.18 -5.67
N ASN A 18 3.81 17.55 -6.84
CA ASN A 18 3.20 18.57 -7.69
C ASN A 18 2.13 18.01 -8.63
N ASP A 19 1.93 16.71 -8.66
CA ASP A 19 0.90 16.08 -9.50
C ASP A 19 -0.26 15.60 -8.61
N ALA A 20 -1.22 16.49 -8.38
CA ALA A 20 -2.36 16.22 -7.51
C ALA A 20 -3.19 15.02 -7.96
N LYS A 21 -3.38 14.86 -9.27
CA LYS A 21 -4.13 13.73 -9.81
C LYS A 21 -3.45 12.41 -9.45
N THR A 22 -2.15 12.33 -9.64
CA THR A 22 -1.37 11.14 -9.36
C THR A 22 -1.31 10.85 -7.86
N ASN A 23 -1.01 11.86 -7.03
CA ASN A 23 -0.91 11.61 -5.59
C ASN A 23 -2.26 11.21 -4.98
N HIS A 24 -3.37 11.78 -5.42
CA HIS A 24 -4.71 11.37 -4.96
C HIS A 24 -5.03 9.93 -5.39
N ALA A 25 -4.68 9.54 -6.61
CA ALA A 25 -4.89 8.18 -7.10
C ALA A 25 -4.11 7.16 -6.28
N VAL A 26 -2.86 7.46 -5.95
CA VAL A 26 -2.00 6.61 -5.11
C VAL A 26 -2.57 6.49 -3.70
N ILE A 27 -2.98 7.60 -3.10
CA ILE A 27 -3.61 7.60 -1.77
C ILE A 27 -4.83 6.67 -1.76
N ARG A 28 -5.66 6.76 -2.78
CA ARG A 28 -6.85 5.89 -2.86
C ARG A 28 -6.47 4.41 -2.96
N CYS A 29 -5.43 4.08 -3.71
CA CYS A 29 -4.93 2.70 -3.78
C CYS A 29 -4.49 2.19 -2.40
N ILE A 30 -3.78 3.02 -1.63
CA ILE A 30 -3.32 2.65 -0.29
C ILE A 30 -4.51 2.46 0.66
N GLU A 31 -5.50 3.33 0.59
CA GLU A 31 -6.72 3.20 1.39
C GLU A 31 -7.44 1.88 1.10
N ILE A 32 -7.59 1.54 -0.18
CA ILE A 32 -8.24 0.30 -0.60
C ILE A 32 -7.47 -0.92 -0.08
N MET A 33 -6.14 -0.89 -0.18
CA MET A 33 -5.29 -1.98 0.33
C MET A 33 -5.48 -2.15 1.83
N GLY A 34 -5.49 -1.06 2.59
CA GLY A 34 -5.69 -1.11 4.03
C GLY A 34 -7.06 -1.66 4.41
N GLU A 35 -8.11 -1.22 3.74
CA GLU A 35 -9.46 -1.72 3.97
C GLU A 35 -9.57 -3.21 3.64
N ALA A 36 -9.01 -3.63 2.50
CA ALA A 36 -9.01 -5.03 2.11
C ALA A 36 -8.33 -5.91 3.16
N ALA A 37 -7.20 -5.47 3.70
CA ALA A 37 -6.47 -6.21 4.72
C ALA A 37 -7.28 -6.36 6.00
N LYS A 38 -8.06 -5.35 6.39
CA LYS A 38 -8.90 -5.40 7.59
C LYS A 38 -9.99 -6.46 7.49
N HIS A 39 -10.45 -6.77 6.29
CA HIS A 39 -11.53 -7.73 6.06
C HIS A 39 -11.06 -9.16 5.82
N VAL A 40 -9.76 -9.41 5.82
CA VAL A 40 -9.23 -10.76 5.69
C VAL A 40 -9.49 -11.54 6.99
N PRO A 41 -10.12 -12.73 6.92
CA PRO A 41 -10.38 -13.54 8.12
C PRO A 41 -9.12 -13.91 8.87
N GLU A 42 -9.22 -14.00 10.18
CA GLU A 42 -8.06 -14.30 11.04
C GLU A 42 -7.42 -15.64 10.73
N ASP A 43 -8.22 -16.68 10.50
CA ASP A 43 -7.72 -18.00 10.14
C ASP A 43 -6.91 -17.97 8.85
N PHE A 44 -7.32 -17.17 7.89
CA PHE A 44 -6.58 -16.98 6.65
C PHE A 44 -5.24 -16.26 6.91
N ARG A 45 -5.25 -15.22 7.75
CA ARG A 45 -4.03 -14.51 8.12
C ARG A 45 -3.00 -15.43 8.77
N GLU A 46 -3.45 -16.34 9.59
CA GLU A 46 -2.59 -17.30 10.29
C GLU A 46 -1.90 -18.26 9.32
N LYS A 47 -2.50 -18.55 8.18
CA LYS A 47 -1.88 -19.38 7.15
C LYS A 47 -0.71 -18.70 6.43
N TYR A 48 -0.71 -17.39 6.44
CA TYR A 48 0.31 -16.59 5.72
C TYR A 48 0.94 -15.59 6.67
N PRO A 49 1.64 -16.06 7.72
CA PRO A 49 2.21 -15.16 8.73
C PRO A 49 3.36 -14.29 8.22
N GLU A 50 3.95 -14.63 7.09
CA GLU A 50 4.99 -13.82 6.46
C GLU A 50 4.46 -12.51 5.85
N ILE A 51 3.14 -12.39 5.71
CA ILE A 51 2.53 -11.15 5.25
C ILE A 51 2.23 -10.28 6.46
N PRO A 52 2.73 -9.02 6.50
CA PRO A 52 2.50 -8.13 7.63
C PRO A 52 1.09 -7.51 7.58
N TRP A 53 0.08 -8.31 7.90
CA TRP A 53 -1.33 -7.92 7.80
C TRP A 53 -1.67 -6.64 8.57
N LYS A 54 -1.14 -6.51 9.79
CA LYS A 54 -1.37 -5.32 10.61
C LYS A 54 -0.77 -4.07 9.97
N ASP A 55 0.40 -4.21 9.38
CA ASP A 55 1.07 -3.09 8.73
C ASP A 55 0.32 -2.65 7.48
N ILE A 56 -0.21 -3.60 6.71
CA ILE A 56 -1.02 -3.28 5.53
C ILE A 56 -2.30 -2.58 5.96
N ALA A 57 -2.99 -3.12 6.95
CA ALA A 57 -4.21 -2.51 7.48
C ALA A 57 -3.96 -1.11 8.04
N GLY A 58 -2.78 -0.88 8.61
CA GLY A 58 -2.39 0.40 9.17
C GLY A 58 -1.77 1.39 8.20
N MET A 59 -1.59 1.04 6.94
CA MET A 59 -0.97 1.93 5.96
C MET A 59 -1.70 3.27 5.83
N ARG A 60 -3.03 3.25 5.88
CA ARG A 60 -3.82 4.48 5.83
C ARG A 60 -3.47 5.39 6.99
N ASP A 61 -3.32 4.83 8.19
CA ASP A 61 -3.02 5.60 9.39
C ASP A 61 -1.60 6.18 9.35
N LYS A 62 -0.68 5.50 8.68
CA LYS A 62 0.69 5.99 8.50
C LYS A 62 0.76 7.29 7.71
N ILE A 63 -0.13 7.43 6.72
CA ILE A 63 -0.08 8.58 5.80
C ILE A 63 -0.97 9.74 6.23
N ILE A 64 -1.91 9.50 7.16
CA ILE A 64 -2.80 10.54 7.65
C ILE A 64 -2.23 11.13 8.94
N HIS A 65 -2.01 12.43 8.93
CA HIS A 65 -1.60 13.21 10.10
C HIS A 65 -2.73 14.10 10.57
N LEU A 66 -2.84 14.26 11.88
CA LEU A 66 -3.65 15.30 12.51
C LEU A 66 -4.90 15.72 11.71
N TYR A 67 -6.06 15.21 12.08
CA TYR A 67 -7.33 15.69 11.53
C TYR A 67 -7.40 15.67 10.00
N PHE A 68 -7.08 14.50 9.41
CA PHE A 68 -7.27 14.25 7.98
C PHE A 68 -6.26 14.92 7.04
N LYS A 69 -5.17 15.45 7.57
CA LYS A 69 -4.10 15.97 6.75
C LYS A 69 -3.20 14.81 6.30
N VAL A 70 -3.12 14.60 4.98
CA VAL A 70 -2.32 13.51 4.41
C VAL A 70 -0.88 13.96 4.22
N SER A 71 0.07 13.11 4.65
CA SER A 71 1.49 13.35 4.42
C SER A 71 1.93 12.70 3.11
N LEU A 72 2.20 13.52 2.10
CA LEU A 72 2.69 13.04 0.80
C LEU A 72 4.07 12.40 0.91
N GLU A 73 4.89 12.85 1.86
CA GLU A 73 6.19 12.24 2.11
C GLU A 73 6.03 10.79 2.56
N LYS A 74 5.11 10.52 3.49
CA LYS A 74 4.86 9.16 3.96
C LYS A 74 4.24 8.29 2.86
N VAL A 75 3.36 8.86 2.04
CA VAL A 75 2.80 8.16 0.88
C VAL A 75 3.92 7.71 -0.05
N TRP A 76 4.85 8.61 -0.34
CA TRP A 76 5.99 8.32 -1.19
C TRP A 76 6.87 7.20 -0.61
N LEU A 77 7.13 7.24 0.70
CA LEU A 77 7.91 6.21 1.37
C LEU A 77 7.23 4.84 1.33
N VAL A 78 5.90 4.80 1.50
CA VAL A 78 5.14 3.55 1.36
C VAL A 78 5.33 2.96 -0.04
N LEU A 79 5.25 3.79 -1.08
CA LEU A 79 5.44 3.35 -2.45
C LEU A 79 6.84 2.83 -2.73
N LYS A 80 7.86 3.48 -2.18
CA LYS A 80 9.26 3.19 -2.55
C LYS A 80 9.90 2.17 -1.63
N GLU A 81 9.45 2.06 -0.38
CA GLU A 81 10.07 1.17 0.60
C GLU A 81 9.17 0.00 0.99
N ASP A 82 7.91 0.25 1.32
CA ASP A 82 7.02 -0.79 1.85
C ASP A 82 6.47 -1.70 0.76
N ILE A 83 5.95 -1.14 -0.32
CA ILE A 83 5.33 -1.91 -1.39
C ILE A 83 6.31 -2.86 -2.10
N PRO A 84 7.54 -2.46 -2.44
CA PRO A 84 8.47 -3.38 -3.08
C PRO A 84 8.82 -4.61 -2.25
N GLY A 85 8.84 -4.48 -0.91
CA GLY A 85 9.08 -5.61 -0.02
C GLY A 85 7.85 -6.52 0.14
N LEU A 86 6.67 -5.95 0.02
CA LEU A 86 5.40 -6.63 0.25
C LEU A 86 4.90 -7.39 -0.98
N LYS A 87 5.07 -6.82 -2.14
CA LYS A 87 4.56 -7.34 -3.41
C LYS A 87 4.95 -8.80 -3.70
N PRO A 88 6.23 -9.21 -3.55
CA PRO A 88 6.61 -10.60 -3.79
C PRO A 88 5.92 -11.59 -2.84
N ARG A 89 5.72 -11.18 -1.59
CA ARG A 89 5.06 -12.02 -0.58
C ARG A 89 3.60 -12.28 -0.94
N ILE A 90 2.91 -11.24 -1.39
CA ILE A 90 1.51 -11.35 -1.80
C ILE A 90 1.39 -12.17 -3.08
N GLN A 91 2.29 -11.98 -4.04
CA GLN A 91 2.30 -12.75 -5.27
C GLN A 91 2.50 -14.23 -5.01
N LYS A 92 3.39 -14.56 -4.07
CA LYS A 92 3.62 -15.95 -3.65
C LYS A 92 2.37 -16.55 -3.04
N MET A 93 1.71 -15.81 -2.14
CA MET A 93 0.46 -16.26 -1.52
C MET A 93 -0.60 -16.55 -2.57
N LEU A 94 -0.80 -15.64 -3.52
CA LEU A 94 -1.78 -15.80 -4.58
C LEU A 94 -1.47 -17.01 -5.46
N GLY A 95 -0.20 -17.25 -5.77
CA GLY A 95 0.24 -18.44 -6.50
C GLY A 95 -0.07 -19.72 -5.75
N ASP A 96 0.15 -19.75 -4.43
CA ASP A 96 -0.17 -20.90 -3.59
C ASP A 96 -1.67 -21.19 -3.58
N MET A 97 -2.50 -20.16 -3.60
CA MET A 97 -3.95 -20.29 -3.61
C MET A 97 -4.50 -20.85 -4.93
N GLU A 98 -3.81 -20.62 -6.04
CA GLU A 98 -4.20 -21.13 -7.36
C GLU A 98 -3.90 -22.62 -7.53
N ASN A 99 -3.04 -23.14 -6.71
CA ASN A 99 -2.69 -24.57 -6.71
C ASN A 99 -3.56 -25.33 -5.72
#